data_230cc45ea44b5ecfa373405ef3c4b69b
#
_entry.id   230cc45ea44b5ecfa373405ef3c4b69b
#
_cell.length_a   1.000
_cell.length_b   1.000
_cell.length_c   1.000
_cell.angle_alpha   90.00
_cell.angle_beta   90.00
_cell.angle_gamma   90.00
#
_symmetry.space_group_name_H-M   'P 1'
#
loop_
_entity.id
_entity.type
_entity.pdbx_description
1 polymer ?
#
loop_
_entity_poly.entity_id
_entity_poly.type
_entity_poly.pdbx_seq_one_letter_code
_entity_poly.pdbx_strand_id
1 'polypeptide(L)'
;GEGEVVPGHPLEELLKKPNPYMSGQDLIERLTAHLYLGGNGLWTKIRAGGIVAELWPIGPDGIKPVPSQKKFIERYEYEKGGVKHSIKPEDIIHVMFIDPANPYWGMSPLQAGARTVDTDVEAVTWNKVALQNRAITDGVFSFKEPLTREQWEEARRQVREQHQGADNARTPWVLGGDATWHQMSLSPAEMDFIESRKMTREEICAIFQVPPPMVGIYDHATLANIETARKIFWLDTVIPFLEDLQSAFNLSLTPEFGDDLMLEFDVSNVEAIQDNYDDKSETAKTRWARGVPSN
;
A
#
# COMPACT_ATOMS: atom_id res chain seq x y z
N GLY A 1 17.10 8.60 -29.80
CA GLY A 1 16.74 7.93 -31.04
C GLY A 1 15.52 7.06 -30.76
N GLU A 2 14.52 7.13 -31.61
CA GLU A 2 13.39 6.21 -31.55
C GLU A 2 13.93 4.80 -31.81
N GLY A 3 13.91 3.94 -30.78
CA GLY A 3 14.29 2.54 -30.93
C GLY A 3 13.26 1.81 -31.81
N GLU A 4 13.69 0.86 -32.60
CA GLU A 4 12.78 0.00 -33.34
C GLU A 4 12.23 -1.10 -32.42
N VAL A 5 10.89 -1.26 -32.40
CA VAL A 5 10.26 -2.33 -31.63
C VAL A 5 10.65 -3.69 -32.20
N VAL A 6 11.17 -4.60 -31.41
CA VAL A 6 11.55 -5.96 -31.78
C VAL A 6 10.47 -6.94 -31.33
N PRO A 7 9.46 -7.24 -32.16
CA PRO A 7 8.37 -8.11 -31.77
C PRO A 7 8.84 -9.57 -31.63
N GLY A 8 8.30 -10.28 -30.64
CA GLY A 8 8.63 -11.70 -30.41
C GLY A 8 10.03 -11.95 -29.85
N HIS A 9 10.64 -10.94 -29.25
CA HIS A 9 11.92 -11.09 -28.59
C HIS A 9 11.84 -12.03 -27.38
N PRO A 10 12.85 -12.89 -27.09
CA PRO A 10 12.83 -13.81 -25.97
C PRO A 10 12.55 -13.15 -24.61
N LEU A 11 13.01 -11.91 -24.38
CA LEU A 11 12.69 -11.12 -23.19
C LEU A 11 11.19 -10.81 -23.09
N GLU A 12 10.54 -10.47 -24.19
CA GLU A 12 9.10 -10.22 -24.23
C GLU A 12 8.31 -11.50 -23.88
N GLU A 13 8.70 -12.64 -24.44
CA GLU A 13 8.07 -13.93 -24.13
C GLU A 13 8.28 -14.34 -22.66
N LEU A 14 9.48 -14.10 -22.11
CA LEU A 14 9.76 -14.33 -20.70
C LEU A 14 8.89 -13.44 -19.79
N LEU A 15 8.71 -12.17 -20.15
CA LEU A 15 7.85 -11.27 -19.36
C LEU A 15 6.37 -11.58 -19.49
N LYS A 16 5.92 -12.10 -20.64
CA LYS A 16 4.53 -12.59 -20.81
C LYS A 16 4.25 -13.86 -20.01
N LYS A 17 5.21 -14.78 -19.97
CA LYS A 17 5.10 -16.07 -19.25
C LYS A 17 6.38 -16.35 -18.47
N PRO A 18 6.54 -15.73 -17.31
CA PRO A 18 7.78 -15.78 -16.54
C PRO A 18 8.13 -17.14 -15.95
N ASN A 19 7.14 -18.01 -15.76
CA ASN A 19 7.31 -19.37 -15.28
C ASN A 19 6.07 -20.20 -15.61
N PRO A 20 6.08 -21.55 -15.36
CA PRO A 20 4.95 -22.41 -15.71
C PRO A 20 3.64 -22.12 -14.96
N TYR A 21 3.68 -21.37 -13.85
CA TYR A 21 2.56 -21.18 -12.93
C TYR A 21 1.98 -19.77 -12.92
N MET A 22 2.64 -18.79 -13.54
CA MET A 22 2.27 -17.36 -13.46
C MET A 22 2.25 -16.72 -14.84
N SER A 23 1.34 -15.77 -15.04
CA SER A 23 1.39 -14.83 -16.14
C SER A 23 2.32 -13.65 -15.80
N GLY A 24 2.70 -12.86 -16.79
CA GLY A 24 3.42 -11.61 -16.58
C GLY A 24 2.67 -10.64 -15.70
N GLN A 25 1.34 -10.59 -15.86
CA GLN A 25 0.48 -9.77 -15.00
C GLN A 25 0.57 -10.18 -13.53
N ASP A 26 0.45 -11.47 -13.23
CA ASP A 26 0.58 -11.99 -11.85
C ASP A 26 1.93 -11.62 -11.23
N LEU A 27 2.99 -11.68 -12.04
CA LEU A 27 4.35 -11.35 -11.58
C LEU A 27 4.48 -9.87 -11.22
N ILE A 28 3.95 -8.97 -12.05
CA ILE A 28 3.94 -7.51 -11.81
C ILE A 28 3.03 -7.15 -10.63
N GLU A 29 1.85 -7.75 -10.52
CA GLU A 29 0.95 -7.52 -9.38
C GLU A 29 1.62 -7.89 -8.05
N ARG A 30 2.32 -9.03 -7.99
CA ARG A 30 3.07 -9.43 -6.80
C ARG A 30 4.22 -8.49 -6.49
N LEU A 31 4.96 -8.05 -7.50
CA LEU A 31 6.03 -7.08 -7.34
C LEU A 31 5.51 -5.77 -6.75
N THR A 32 4.43 -5.26 -7.34
CA THR A 32 3.77 -4.04 -6.88
C THR A 32 3.28 -4.19 -5.44
N ALA A 33 2.62 -5.30 -5.11
CA ALA A 33 2.18 -5.57 -3.74
C ALA A 33 3.35 -5.60 -2.75
N HIS A 34 4.46 -6.27 -3.09
CA HIS A 34 5.65 -6.33 -2.24
C HIS A 34 6.30 -4.95 -2.06
N LEU A 35 6.35 -4.13 -3.11
CA LEU A 35 6.87 -2.76 -3.05
C LEU A 35 6.02 -1.88 -2.13
N TYR A 36 4.72 -1.86 -2.31
CA TYR A 36 3.84 -0.99 -1.52
C TYR A 36 3.68 -1.45 -0.06
N LEU A 37 3.76 -2.76 0.21
CA LEU A 37 3.66 -3.30 1.58
C LEU A 37 5.02 -3.33 2.30
N GLY A 38 6.09 -3.73 1.60
CA GLY A 38 7.40 -3.98 2.20
C GLY A 38 8.53 -3.10 1.69
N GLY A 39 8.27 -2.19 0.76
CA GLY A 39 9.29 -1.31 0.17
C GLY A 39 10.25 -1.99 -0.81
N ASN A 40 10.13 -3.31 -0.99
CA ASN A 40 11.08 -4.12 -1.75
C ASN A 40 10.36 -5.16 -2.58
N GLY A 41 10.65 -5.20 -3.87
CA GLY A 41 10.17 -6.19 -4.81
C GLY A 41 11.36 -7.00 -5.36
N LEU A 42 11.30 -8.32 -5.23
CA LEU A 42 12.41 -9.17 -5.62
C LEU A 42 11.95 -10.30 -6.52
N TRP A 43 12.70 -10.49 -7.61
CA TRP A 43 12.58 -11.68 -8.46
C TRP A 43 13.91 -12.42 -8.50
N THR A 44 13.86 -13.74 -8.47
CA THR A 44 15.04 -14.56 -8.78
C THR A 44 15.00 -15.01 -10.22
N LYS A 45 16.16 -15.00 -10.86
CA LYS A 45 16.39 -15.51 -12.21
C LYS A 45 16.79 -16.98 -12.10
N ILE A 46 16.04 -17.85 -12.77
CA ILE A 46 16.44 -19.26 -12.95
C ILE A 46 17.06 -19.38 -14.33
N ARG A 47 18.27 -19.94 -14.36
CA ARG A 47 19.04 -20.08 -15.59
C ARG A 47 19.01 -21.50 -16.13
N ALA A 48 18.85 -21.63 -17.45
CA ALA A 48 19.04 -22.87 -18.18
C ALA A 48 20.08 -22.65 -19.29
N GLY A 49 21.18 -23.39 -19.24
CA GLY A 49 22.26 -23.21 -20.21
C GLY A 49 22.93 -21.83 -20.20
N GLY A 50 22.90 -21.14 -19.07
CA GLY A 50 23.47 -19.78 -18.92
C GLY A 50 22.49 -18.64 -19.26
N ILE A 51 21.36 -18.93 -19.89
CA ILE A 51 20.33 -17.96 -20.25
C ILE A 51 19.25 -17.90 -19.15
N VAL A 52 18.70 -16.73 -18.90
CA VAL A 52 17.56 -16.57 -17.97
C VAL A 52 16.32 -17.21 -18.61
N ALA A 53 15.86 -18.31 -18.03
CA ALA A 53 14.73 -19.10 -18.52
C ALA A 53 13.44 -18.83 -17.77
N GLU A 54 13.52 -18.50 -16.47
CA GLU A 54 12.34 -18.23 -15.64
C GLU A 54 12.62 -17.09 -14.64
N LEU A 55 11.52 -16.40 -14.26
CA LEU A 55 11.51 -15.38 -13.21
C LEU A 55 10.53 -15.81 -12.12
N TRP A 56 10.97 -15.75 -10.88
CA TRP A 56 10.16 -16.13 -9.72
C TRP A 56 10.15 -15.02 -8.67
N PRO A 57 8.97 -14.62 -8.18
CA PRO A 57 8.89 -13.62 -7.13
C PRO A 57 9.34 -14.21 -5.78
N ILE A 58 10.08 -13.43 -5.03
CA ILE A 58 10.47 -13.73 -3.65
C ILE A 58 9.82 -12.72 -2.72
N GLY A 59 9.16 -13.19 -1.66
CA GLY A 59 8.62 -12.32 -0.62
C GLY A 59 9.75 -11.62 0.16
N PRO A 60 9.65 -10.31 0.41
CA PRO A 60 10.70 -9.55 1.08
C PRO A 60 10.97 -10.01 2.52
N ASP A 61 10.01 -10.66 3.18
CA ASP A 61 10.15 -11.09 4.58
C ASP A 61 11.18 -12.21 4.77
N GLY A 62 11.46 -12.99 3.73
CA GLY A 62 12.37 -14.14 3.80
C GLY A 62 13.77 -13.90 3.26
N ILE A 63 14.07 -12.72 2.73
CA ILE A 63 15.33 -12.42 2.05
C ILE A 63 16.00 -11.18 2.62
N LYS A 64 17.33 -11.21 2.71
CA LYS A 64 18.13 -10.08 3.20
C LYS A 64 19.36 -9.89 2.33
N PRO A 65 19.69 -8.66 1.92
CA PRO A 65 20.96 -8.34 1.30
C PRO A 65 22.09 -8.38 2.35
N VAL A 66 23.20 -8.94 1.97
CA VAL A 66 24.41 -8.98 2.80
C VAL A 66 25.48 -8.13 2.12
N PRO A 67 25.74 -6.91 2.63
CA PRO A 67 26.80 -6.07 2.11
C PRO A 67 28.19 -6.57 2.54
N SER A 68 29.24 -6.15 1.83
CA SER A 68 30.62 -6.41 2.23
C SER A 68 31.47 -5.17 2.00
N GLN A 69 32.69 -5.21 2.56
CA GLN A 69 33.67 -4.11 2.34
C GLN A 69 34.12 -3.98 0.88
N LYS A 70 33.99 -5.04 0.08
CA LYS A 70 34.46 -5.09 -1.31
C LYS A 70 33.35 -4.89 -2.34
N LYS A 71 32.09 -5.20 -1.97
CA LYS A 71 30.95 -5.14 -2.86
C LYS A 71 29.77 -4.48 -2.12
N PHE A 72 28.99 -3.67 -2.83
CA PHE A 72 27.80 -3.05 -2.29
C PHE A 72 26.83 -4.11 -1.71
N ILE A 73 26.54 -5.16 -2.49
CA ILE A 73 25.86 -6.38 -2.02
C ILE A 73 26.74 -7.56 -2.44
N GLU A 74 27.15 -8.40 -1.51
CA GLU A 74 27.95 -9.59 -1.78
C GLU A 74 27.06 -10.77 -2.18
N ARG A 75 25.95 -10.94 -1.47
CA ARG A 75 24.95 -11.99 -1.69
C ARG A 75 23.63 -11.61 -1.06
N TYR A 76 22.58 -12.33 -1.43
CA TYR A 76 21.31 -12.34 -0.71
C TYR A 76 21.18 -13.63 0.08
N GLU A 77 20.77 -13.53 1.34
CA GLU A 77 20.43 -14.68 2.18
C GLU A 77 18.92 -14.85 2.18
N TYR A 78 18.44 -15.98 1.68
CA TYR A 78 17.03 -16.34 1.62
C TYR A 78 16.75 -17.49 2.56
N GLU A 79 15.85 -17.32 3.52
CA GLU A 79 15.46 -18.33 4.47
C GLU A 79 14.03 -18.83 4.17
N LYS A 80 13.89 -20.13 3.93
CA LYS A 80 12.59 -20.77 3.71
C LYS A 80 12.57 -22.12 4.41
N GLY A 81 11.54 -22.30 5.27
CA GLY A 81 11.38 -23.57 6.00
C GLY A 81 12.56 -23.91 6.92
N GLY A 82 13.25 -22.91 7.46
CA GLY A 82 14.45 -23.10 8.32
C GLY A 82 15.73 -23.41 7.55
N VAL A 83 15.69 -23.42 6.21
CA VAL A 83 16.89 -23.62 5.36
C VAL A 83 17.32 -22.28 4.79
N LYS A 84 18.60 -21.96 4.95
CA LYS A 84 19.21 -20.75 4.39
C LYS A 84 19.83 -21.06 3.03
N HIS A 85 19.44 -20.26 2.06
CA HIS A 85 19.99 -20.29 0.71
C HIS A 85 20.75 -19.00 0.46
N SER A 86 21.91 -19.11 -0.20
CA SER A 86 22.68 -17.96 -0.67
C SER A 86 22.40 -17.76 -2.16
N ILE A 87 21.95 -16.58 -2.54
CA ILE A 87 21.69 -16.23 -3.94
C ILE A 87 22.64 -15.11 -4.32
N LYS A 88 23.22 -15.21 -5.51
CA LYS A 88 24.13 -14.18 -6.02
C LYS A 88 23.33 -12.92 -6.46
N PRO A 89 23.93 -11.73 -6.34
CA PRO A 89 23.27 -10.50 -6.81
C PRO A 89 22.90 -10.53 -8.29
N GLU A 90 23.70 -11.19 -9.12
CA GLU A 90 23.45 -11.34 -10.55
C GLU A 90 22.19 -12.15 -10.88
N ASP A 91 21.74 -13.00 -9.95
CA ASP A 91 20.52 -13.83 -10.11
C ASP A 91 19.31 -13.23 -9.41
N ILE A 92 19.40 -11.99 -8.90
CA ILE A 92 18.29 -11.26 -8.28
C ILE A 92 18.04 -9.97 -9.07
N ILE A 93 16.75 -9.71 -9.32
CA ILE A 93 16.25 -8.39 -9.69
C ILE A 93 15.66 -7.81 -8.41
N HIS A 94 16.24 -6.72 -7.91
CA HIS A 94 15.78 -6.05 -6.70
C HIS A 94 15.33 -4.63 -7.05
N VAL A 95 14.03 -4.43 -7.01
CA VAL A 95 13.39 -3.12 -7.11
C VAL A 95 13.07 -2.66 -5.70
N MET A 96 13.37 -1.41 -5.36
CA MET A 96 13.09 -0.90 -4.02
C MET A 96 12.69 0.57 -4.05
N PHE A 97 11.79 0.95 -3.16
CA PHE A 97 11.57 2.36 -2.87
C PHE A 97 12.73 2.93 -2.06
N ILE A 98 12.94 4.24 -2.18
CA ILE A 98 14.06 4.91 -1.49
C ILE A 98 13.83 4.86 0.02
N ASP A 99 14.86 4.39 0.75
CA ASP A 99 15.02 4.62 2.18
C ASP A 99 16.27 5.47 2.41
N PRO A 100 16.13 6.74 2.83
CA PRO A 100 17.29 7.60 3.07
C PRO A 100 18.23 7.08 4.18
N ALA A 101 17.74 6.23 5.07
CA ALA A 101 18.51 5.67 6.17
C ALA A 101 19.18 4.34 5.82
N ASN A 102 18.69 3.63 4.80
CA ASN A 102 19.19 2.30 4.44
C ASN A 102 19.40 2.16 2.92
N PRO A 103 20.64 2.20 2.42
CA PRO A 103 20.89 2.10 0.98
C PRO A 103 20.71 0.68 0.42
N TYR A 104 20.54 -0.34 1.27
CA TYR A 104 20.44 -1.74 0.86
C TYR A 104 19.02 -2.28 0.84
N TRP A 105 18.08 -1.57 1.49
CA TRP A 105 16.72 -2.05 1.68
C TRP A 105 15.74 -0.89 1.66
N GLY A 106 14.74 -1.00 0.85
CA GLY A 106 13.74 0.06 0.65
C GLY A 106 12.72 0.15 1.78
N MET A 107 12.12 1.33 1.94
CA MET A 107 11.04 1.62 2.87
C MET A 107 9.70 1.74 2.11
N SER A 108 8.67 1.05 2.56
CA SER A 108 7.36 1.13 1.92
C SER A 108 6.61 2.41 2.29
N PRO A 109 5.67 2.87 1.43
CA PRO A 109 4.72 3.93 1.79
C PRO A 109 3.93 3.57 3.06
N LEU A 110 3.58 2.30 3.24
CA LEU A 110 2.91 1.81 4.45
C LEU A 110 3.76 2.02 5.72
N GLN A 111 5.06 1.74 5.66
CA GLN A 111 5.97 1.99 6.78
C GLN A 111 6.14 3.50 7.04
N ALA A 112 6.26 4.29 5.98
CA ALA A 112 6.35 5.76 6.10
C ALA A 112 5.08 6.34 6.75
N GLY A 113 3.91 5.81 6.39
CA GLY A 113 2.61 6.21 6.93
C GLY A 113 2.13 5.41 8.14
N ALA A 114 2.98 4.58 8.77
CA ALA A 114 2.56 3.64 9.82
C ALA A 114 1.78 4.31 10.95
N ARG A 115 2.20 5.50 11.38
CA ARG A 115 1.50 6.25 12.44
C ARG A 115 0.05 6.58 12.07
N THR A 116 -0.20 7.02 10.84
CA THR A 116 -1.55 7.34 10.35
C THR A 116 -2.41 6.08 10.26
N VAL A 117 -1.84 4.99 9.76
CA VAL A 117 -2.53 3.68 9.67
C VAL A 117 -2.86 3.14 11.05
N ASP A 118 -1.91 3.17 12.00
CA ASP A 118 -2.13 2.73 13.38
C ASP A 118 -3.21 3.56 14.06
N THR A 119 -3.24 4.88 13.82
CA THR A 119 -4.28 5.76 14.35
C THR A 119 -5.67 5.37 13.83
N ASP A 120 -5.82 5.02 12.54
CA ASP A 120 -7.11 4.55 11.99
C ASP A 120 -7.52 3.20 12.59
N VAL A 121 -6.59 2.26 12.74
CA VAL A 121 -6.83 0.95 13.36
C VAL A 121 -7.31 1.11 14.79
N GLU A 122 -6.66 1.96 15.58
CA GLU A 122 -7.08 2.25 16.96
C GLU A 122 -8.45 2.93 16.99
N ALA A 123 -8.73 3.88 16.12
CA ALA A 123 -10.02 4.54 16.00
C ALA A 123 -11.14 3.54 15.66
N VAL A 124 -10.91 2.61 14.73
CA VAL A 124 -11.85 1.54 14.38
C VAL A 124 -12.07 0.60 15.56
N THR A 125 -11.00 0.23 16.24
CA THR A 125 -11.06 -0.65 17.43
C THR A 125 -11.82 0.00 18.57
N TRP A 126 -11.55 1.29 18.85
CA TRP A 126 -12.30 2.07 19.83
C TRP A 126 -13.79 2.12 19.50
N ASN A 127 -14.15 2.43 18.26
CA ASN A 127 -15.55 2.49 17.81
C ASN A 127 -16.25 1.13 17.96
N LYS A 128 -15.56 0.03 17.58
CA LYS A 128 -16.07 -1.34 17.77
C LYS A 128 -16.34 -1.63 19.24
N VAL A 129 -15.41 -1.32 20.13
CA VAL A 129 -15.55 -1.50 21.57
C VAL A 129 -16.66 -0.60 22.13
N ALA A 130 -16.73 0.66 21.70
CA ALA A 130 -17.79 1.59 22.09
C ALA A 130 -19.17 1.07 21.68
N LEU A 131 -19.31 0.56 20.46
CA LEU A 131 -20.56 -0.05 19.97
C LEU A 131 -20.89 -1.34 20.75
N GLN A 132 -19.92 -2.18 21.02
CA GLN A 132 -20.11 -3.41 21.81
C GLN A 132 -20.53 -3.11 23.25
N ASN A 133 -19.97 -2.05 23.85
CA ASN A 133 -20.33 -1.58 25.18
C ASN A 133 -21.42 -0.52 25.16
N ARG A 134 -22.02 -0.19 23.98
CA ARG A 134 -23.10 0.78 23.76
C ARG A 134 -22.78 2.23 24.04
N ALA A 135 -21.50 2.61 24.10
CA ALA A 135 -21.10 3.98 24.44
C ALA A 135 -21.74 4.53 25.76
N ILE A 136 -22.32 3.66 26.59
CA ILE A 136 -23.09 4.05 27.79
C ILE A 136 -22.24 3.94 29.07
N THR A 137 -20.95 3.60 28.92
CA THR A 137 -20.08 3.41 30.08
C THR A 137 -19.46 4.68 30.64
N ASP A 138 -19.87 5.85 30.13
CA ASP A 138 -19.31 7.12 30.56
C ASP A 138 -20.11 7.73 31.72
N GLY A 139 -20.34 6.93 32.73
CA GLY A 139 -21.02 7.38 33.90
C GLY A 139 -20.63 6.60 35.17
N VAL A 140 -20.87 7.17 36.29
CA VAL A 140 -20.62 6.59 37.61
C VAL A 140 -21.92 6.46 38.36
N PHE A 141 -22.19 5.27 38.87
CA PHE A 141 -23.22 5.08 39.89
C PHE A 141 -22.66 5.50 41.23
N SER A 142 -23.27 6.51 41.84
CA SER A 142 -23.00 6.94 43.20
C SER A 142 -24.12 6.45 44.12
N PHE A 143 -23.74 5.80 45.22
CA PHE A 143 -24.65 5.35 46.25
C PHE A 143 -24.44 6.24 47.46
N LYS A 144 -25.53 6.64 48.12
CA LYS A 144 -25.45 7.49 49.32
C LYS A 144 -24.78 6.80 50.51
N GLU A 145 -24.96 5.47 50.60
CA GLU A 145 -24.35 4.66 51.62
C GLU A 145 -23.30 3.71 51.02
N PRO A 146 -22.22 3.41 51.76
CA PRO A 146 -21.24 2.43 51.32
C PRO A 146 -21.88 1.06 51.11
N LEU A 147 -21.71 0.48 49.92
CA LEU A 147 -22.19 -0.87 49.63
C LEU A 147 -21.33 -1.91 50.34
N THR A 148 -21.99 -2.95 50.86
CA THR A 148 -21.27 -4.16 51.27
C THR A 148 -20.64 -4.84 50.06
N ARG A 149 -19.66 -5.71 50.27
CA ARG A 149 -18.99 -6.42 49.18
C ARG A 149 -19.98 -7.23 48.31
N GLU A 150 -20.95 -7.85 48.97
CA GLU A 150 -22.00 -8.65 48.33
C GLU A 150 -22.91 -7.78 47.43
N GLN A 151 -23.33 -6.62 47.97
CA GLN A 151 -24.15 -5.65 47.22
C GLN A 151 -23.39 -5.06 46.04
N TRP A 152 -22.07 -4.83 46.19
CA TRP A 152 -21.24 -4.34 45.09
C TRP A 152 -21.07 -5.38 44.00
N GLU A 153 -20.84 -6.65 44.36
CA GLU A 153 -20.73 -7.76 43.41
C GLU A 153 -22.04 -7.98 42.66
N GLU A 154 -23.18 -7.89 43.36
CA GLU A 154 -24.52 -8.00 42.75
C GLU A 154 -24.81 -6.85 41.77
N ALA A 155 -24.57 -5.61 42.16
CA ALA A 155 -24.74 -4.45 41.29
C ALA A 155 -23.87 -4.56 40.03
N ARG A 156 -22.63 -4.97 40.19
CA ARG A 156 -21.69 -5.21 39.08
C ARG A 156 -22.18 -6.32 38.16
N ARG A 157 -22.74 -7.39 38.68
CA ARG A 157 -23.33 -8.50 37.92
C ARG A 157 -24.53 -8.02 37.13
N GLN A 158 -25.47 -7.29 37.76
CA GLN A 158 -26.65 -6.76 37.10
C GLN A 158 -26.29 -5.80 35.95
N VAL A 159 -25.32 -4.90 36.16
CA VAL A 159 -24.81 -4.01 35.10
C VAL A 159 -24.24 -4.81 33.93
N ARG A 160 -23.48 -5.86 34.22
CA ARG A 160 -22.85 -6.69 33.17
C ARG A 160 -23.87 -7.53 32.40
N GLU A 161 -24.82 -8.18 33.11
CA GLU A 161 -25.77 -9.11 32.49
C GLU A 161 -26.88 -8.38 31.71
N GLN A 162 -27.36 -7.27 32.25
CA GLN A 162 -28.50 -6.55 31.65
C GLN A 162 -28.12 -5.50 30.61
N HIS A 163 -26.86 -5.08 30.61
CA HIS A 163 -26.46 -3.92 29.82
C HIS A 163 -25.23 -4.11 28.93
N GLN A 164 -24.58 -5.26 28.92
CA GLN A 164 -23.53 -5.58 27.95
C GLN A 164 -24.07 -6.33 26.72
N GLY A 165 -23.62 -5.95 25.53
CA GLY A 165 -23.95 -6.59 24.26
C GLY A 165 -25.04 -5.89 23.45
N ALA A 166 -25.03 -6.09 22.13
CA ALA A 166 -25.92 -5.45 21.18
C ALA A 166 -27.41 -5.81 21.40
N ASP A 167 -27.67 -7.03 21.91
CA ASP A 167 -29.01 -7.56 22.11
C ASP A 167 -29.78 -6.91 23.27
N ASN A 168 -29.05 -6.30 24.22
CA ASN A 168 -29.63 -5.58 25.35
C ASN A 168 -29.74 -4.07 25.12
N ALA A 169 -29.70 -3.58 23.87
CA ALA A 169 -29.85 -2.17 23.53
C ALA A 169 -31.22 -1.63 23.93
N ARG A 170 -31.20 -0.51 24.68
CA ARG A 170 -32.41 0.21 25.15
C ARG A 170 -33.20 -0.48 26.28
N THR A 171 -32.63 -1.44 27.00
CA THR A 171 -33.26 -1.99 28.20
C THR A 171 -33.21 -0.95 29.33
N PRO A 172 -34.33 -0.59 29.98
CA PRO A 172 -34.32 0.39 31.06
C PRO A 172 -33.52 -0.12 32.27
N TRP A 173 -32.77 0.81 32.88
CA TRP A 173 -32.01 0.52 34.09
C TRP A 173 -32.96 0.35 35.27
N VAL A 174 -32.89 -0.78 35.98
CA VAL A 174 -33.60 -1.01 37.20
C VAL A 174 -32.55 -1.29 38.29
N LEU A 175 -32.26 -0.31 39.11
CA LEU A 175 -31.37 -0.44 40.26
C LEU A 175 -32.21 -0.29 41.53
N GLY A 176 -32.05 -1.22 42.46
CA GLY A 176 -32.60 -1.12 43.81
C GLY A 176 -31.72 -0.24 44.68
N GLY A 177 -32.33 0.70 45.43
CA GLY A 177 -31.61 1.57 46.38
C GLY A 177 -31.46 3.02 45.90
N ASP A 178 -30.93 3.88 46.78
CA ASP A 178 -30.65 5.30 46.50
C ASP A 178 -29.39 5.47 45.62
N ALA A 179 -29.46 4.98 44.36
CA ALA A 179 -28.40 5.13 43.37
C ALA A 179 -28.62 6.37 42.52
N THR A 180 -27.63 7.20 42.33
CA THR A 180 -27.66 8.34 41.44
C THR A 180 -26.69 8.08 40.28
N TRP A 181 -27.19 8.19 39.07
CA TRP A 181 -26.38 8.11 37.87
C TRP A 181 -25.78 9.49 37.53
N HIS A 182 -24.49 9.56 37.47
CA HIS A 182 -23.77 10.73 36.98
C HIS A 182 -23.18 10.39 35.63
N GLN A 183 -23.78 10.99 34.58
CA GLN A 183 -23.22 10.86 33.23
C GLN A 183 -21.93 11.67 33.17
N MET A 184 -20.82 10.99 32.95
CA MET A 184 -19.56 11.61 32.57
C MET A 184 -19.53 11.68 31.04
N SER A 185 -20.34 12.59 30.48
CA SER A 185 -20.47 12.69 29.04
C SER A 185 -19.16 13.13 28.42
N LEU A 186 -18.59 12.30 27.59
CA LEU A 186 -17.73 12.72 26.51
C LEU A 186 -18.67 13.32 25.46
N SER A 187 -18.93 14.61 25.57
CA SER A 187 -19.67 15.35 24.58
C SER A 187 -18.80 15.60 23.35
N PRO A 188 -19.30 16.08 22.33
CA PRO A 188 -19.34 16.11 20.89
C PRO A 188 -18.29 15.29 20.12
N ALA A 189 -17.63 14.36 20.76
CA ALA A 189 -16.61 13.48 20.17
C ALA A 189 -17.10 12.61 18.98
N GLU A 190 -18.39 12.42 18.82
CA GLU A 190 -18.88 11.61 17.70
C GLU A 190 -18.77 12.34 16.35
N MET A 191 -19.00 13.64 16.30
CA MET A 191 -18.82 14.42 15.07
C MET A 191 -17.34 14.61 14.75
N ASP A 192 -16.54 14.92 15.75
CA ASP A 192 -15.08 15.06 15.60
C ASP A 192 -14.43 13.72 15.16
N PHE A 193 -14.98 12.59 15.60
CA PHE A 193 -14.53 11.27 15.22
C PHE A 193 -14.80 10.97 13.73
N ILE A 194 -15.97 11.32 13.22
CA ILE A 194 -16.31 11.12 11.79
C ILE A 194 -15.41 11.99 10.89
N GLU A 195 -15.19 13.25 11.26
CA GLU A 195 -14.29 14.13 10.52
C GLU A 195 -12.83 13.66 10.59
N SER A 196 -12.37 13.27 11.77
CA SER A 196 -11.03 12.70 11.95
C SER A 196 -10.82 11.47 11.05
N ARG A 197 -11.78 10.57 10.96
CA ARG A 197 -11.69 9.40 10.08
C ARG A 197 -11.69 9.76 8.59
N LYS A 198 -12.38 10.81 8.20
CA LYS A 198 -12.32 11.31 6.82
C LYS A 198 -10.91 11.81 6.49
N MET A 199 -10.34 12.63 7.36
CA MET A 199 -8.95 13.12 7.21
C MET A 199 -7.96 11.96 7.14
N THR A 200 -8.07 10.97 8.04
CA THR A 200 -7.17 9.80 8.05
C THR A 200 -7.25 9.00 6.74
N ARG A 201 -8.44 8.83 6.15
CA ARG A 201 -8.59 8.17 4.84
C ARG A 201 -7.93 8.94 3.71
N GLU A 202 -8.06 10.27 3.71
CA GLU A 202 -7.41 11.13 2.72
C GLU A 202 -5.90 11.14 2.89
N GLU A 203 -5.39 11.14 4.13
CA GLU A 203 -3.97 11.00 4.43
C GLU A 203 -3.40 9.65 3.94
N ILE A 204 -4.13 8.55 4.13
CA ILE A 204 -3.73 7.23 3.60
C ILE A 204 -3.69 7.28 2.06
N CYS A 205 -4.68 7.87 1.42
CA CYS A 205 -4.67 8.07 -0.03
C CYS A 205 -3.44 8.88 -0.48
N ALA A 206 -3.08 9.94 0.25
CA ALA A 206 -1.91 10.76 -0.04
C ALA A 206 -0.59 9.98 0.14
N ILE A 207 -0.48 9.14 1.18
CA ILE A 207 0.69 8.27 1.40
C ILE A 207 0.93 7.34 0.22
N PHE A 208 -0.14 6.79 -0.37
CA PHE A 208 -0.06 5.93 -1.54
C PHE A 208 -0.12 6.70 -2.87
N GLN A 209 -0.20 8.03 -2.82
CA GLN A 209 -0.35 8.91 -3.99
C GLN A 209 -1.55 8.53 -4.87
N VAL A 210 -2.63 8.05 -4.26
CA VAL A 210 -3.86 7.66 -4.94
C VAL A 210 -4.93 8.72 -4.69
N PRO A 211 -5.45 9.41 -5.71
CA PRO A 211 -6.53 10.37 -5.51
C PRO A 211 -7.77 9.71 -4.89
N PRO A 212 -8.42 10.32 -3.88
CA PRO A 212 -9.57 9.75 -3.19
C PRO A 212 -10.70 9.21 -4.08
N PRO A 213 -11.04 9.84 -5.22
CA PRO A 213 -12.06 9.29 -6.13
C PRO A 213 -11.70 7.93 -6.73
N MET A 214 -10.41 7.59 -6.85
CA MET A 214 -9.97 6.31 -7.40
C MET A 214 -10.25 5.12 -6.46
N VAL A 215 -10.42 5.39 -5.16
CA VAL A 215 -10.78 4.39 -4.14
C VAL A 215 -12.25 4.50 -3.69
N GLY A 216 -13.09 5.22 -4.46
CA GLY A 216 -14.52 5.33 -4.19
C GLY A 216 -14.91 6.39 -3.14
N ILE A 217 -14.02 7.32 -2.82
CA ILE A 217 -14.32 8.45 -1.95
C ILE A 217 -14.73 9.63 -2.83
N TYR A 218 -16.04 9.91 -2.90
CA TYR A 218 -16.62 10.92 -3.79
C TYR A 218 -17.11 12.16 -3.05
N ASP A 219 -16.63 12.43 -1.85
CA ASP A 219 -16.99 13.62 -1.08
C ASP A 219 -16.64 14.86 -1.93
N HIS A 220 -17.67 15.60 -2.39
CA HIS A 220 -17.59 16.77 -3.27
C HIS A 220 -17.04 16.51 -4.71
N ALA A 221 -17.00 15.25 -5.17
CA ALA A 221 -16.52 14.94 -6.52
C ALA A 221 -17.61 15.18 -7.58
N THR A 222 -17.28 15.89 -8.65
CA THR A 222 -18.07 15.98 -9.91
C THR A 222 -17.45 15.03 -10.94
N LEU A 223 -18.17 14.72 -12.03
CA LEU A 223 -17.63 13.91 -13.12
C LEU A 223 -16.31 14.48 -13.67
N ALA A 224 -16.24 15.80 -13.88
CA ALA A 224 -15.01 16.45 -14.35
C ALA A 224 -13.84 16.30 -13.38
N ASN A 225 -14.12 16.33 -12.06
CA ASN A 225 -13.09 16.11 -11.06
C ASN A 225 -12.59 14.67 -11.04
N ILE A 226 -13.47 13.69 -11.33
CA ILE A 226 -13.09 12.27 -11.40
C ILE A 226 -12.19 12.00 -12.61
N GLU A 227 -12.52 12.57 -13.79
CA GLU A 227 -11.67 12.48 -14.97
C GLU A 227 -10.30 13.13 -14.73
N THR A 228 -10.29 14.32 -14.14
CA THR A 228 -9.05 15.00 -13.75
C THR A 228 -8.24 14.17 -12.73
N ALA A 229 -8.89 13.58 -11.72
CA ALA A 229 -8.24 12.74 -10.74
C ALA A 229 -7.62 11.48 -11.38
N ARG A 230 -8.31 10.86 -12.36
CA ARG A 230 -7.78 9.74 -13.13
C ARG A 230 -6.54 10.14 -13.92
N LYS A 231 -6.58 11.30 -14.58
CA LYS A 231 -5.44 11.84 -15.33
C LYS A 231 -4.24 12.11 -14.41
N ILE A 232 -4.46 12.77 -13.29
CA ILE A 232 -3.43 13.04 -12.26
C ILE A 232 -2.83 11.71 -11.75
N PHE A 233 -3.66 10.72 -11.44
CA PHE A 233 -3.20 9.42 -10.98
C PHE A 233 -2.25 8.75 -11.98
N TRP A 234 -2.57 8.81 -13.28
CA TRP A 234 -1.68 8.28 -14.31
C TRP A 234 -0.38 9.07 -14.42
N LEU A 235 -0.46 10.40 -14.48
CA LEU A 235 0.70 11.25 -14.73
C LEU A 235 1.66 11.34 -13.54
N ASP A 236 1.11 11.39 -12.32
CA ASP A 236 1.89 11.70 -11.13
C ASP A 236 2.20 10.45 -10.29
N THR A 237 1.51 9.33 -10.53
CA THR A 237 1.70 8.10 -9.75
C THR A 237 2.10 6.90 -10.62
N VAL A 238 1.27 6.56 -11.63
CA VAL A 238 1.47 5.32 -12.37
C VAL A 238 2.66 5.41 -13.31
N ILE A 239 2.77 6.48 -14.11
CA ILE A 239 3.89 6.65 -15.06
C ILE A 239 5.23 6.71 -14.34
N PRO A 240 5.45 7.54 -13.31
CA PRO A 240 6.70 7.52 -12.55
C PRO A 240 7.04 6.15 -11.96
N PHE A 241 6.05 5.43 -11.47
CA PHE A 241 6.24 4.07 -10.96
C PHE A 241 6.67 3.09 -12.08
N LEU A 242 6.08 3.18 -13.26
CA LEU A 242 6.49 2.38 -14.42
C LEU A 242 7.91 2.73 -14.88
N GLU A 243 8.30 4.01 -14.85
CA GLU A 243 9.65 4.47 -15.16
C GLU A 243 10.68 3.91 -14.18
N ASP A 244 10.37 3.86 -12.88
CA ASP A 244 11.23 3.23 -11.86
C ASP A 244 11.39 1.73 -12.13
N LEU A 245 10.30 1.02 -12.43
CA LEU A 245 10.35 -0.40 -12.81
C LEU A 245 11.17 -0.62 -14.08
N GLN A 246 10.92 0.19 -15.10
CA GLN A 246 11.65 0.16 -16.37
C GLN A 246 13.15 0.34 -16.14
N SER A 247 13.54 1.33 -15.35
CA SER A 247 14.93 1.59 -14.99
C SER A 247 15.58 0.38 -14.31
N ALA A 248 14.89 -0.23 -13.34
CA ALA A 248 15.39 -1.40 -12.64
C ALA A 248 15.54 -2.63 -13.55
N PHE A 249 14.59 -2.85 -14.47
CA PHE A 249 14.64 -3.95 -15.43
C PHE A 249 15.74 -3.73 -16.49
N ASN A 250 15.90 -2.52 -16.98
CA ASN A 250 16.96 -2.17 -17.90
C ASN A 250 18.35 -2.28 -17.29
N LEU A 251 18.47 -2.08 -15.98
CA LEU A 251 19.74 -2.28 -15.27
C LEU A 251 20.07 -3.76 -15.03
N SER A 252 19.06 -4.58 -14.71
CA SER A 252 19.30 -5.91 -14.15
C SER A 252 18.84 -7.09 -15.00
N LEU A 253 17.91 -6.88 -15.93
CA LEU A 253 17.33 -7.96 -16.74
C LEU A 253 17.67 -7.81 -18.23
N THR A 254 17.48 -6.63 -18.79
CA THR A 254 17.69 -6.38 -20.23
C THR A 254 19.10 -6.74 -20.73
N PRO A 255 20.19 -6.47 -19.97
CA PRO A 255 21.54 -6.84 -20.41
C PRO A 255 21.79 -8.35 -20.57
N GLU A 256 20.93 -9.18 -19.97
CA GLU A 256 21.00 -10.65 -20.12
C GLU A 256 20.60 -11.13 -21.53
N PHE A 257 19.93 -10.26 -22.28
CA PHE A 257 19.38 -10.56 -23.61
C PHE A 257 20.07 -9.77 -24.75
N GLY A 258 20.83 -8.73 -24.44
CA GLY A 258 21.59 -7.94 -25.39
C GLY A 258 21.91 -6.55 -24.86
N ASP A 259 23.09 -6.03 -25.23
CA ASP A 259 23.56 -4.72 -24.76
C ASP A 259 22.85 -3.54 -25.43
N ASP A 260 22.27 -3.77 -26.60
CA ASP A 260 21.58 -2.75 -27.41
C ASP A 260 20.07 -2.72 -27.19
N LEU A 261 19.57 -3.48 -26.22
CA LEU A 261 18.15 -3.58 -25.91
C LEU A 261 17.75 -2.63 -24.79
N MET A 262 16.53 -2.11 -24.92
CA MET A 262 15.87 -1.34 -23.88
C MET A 262 14.41 -1.82 -23.74
N LEU A 263 13.98 -2.01 -22.51
CA LEU A 263 12.59 -2.27 -22.18
C LEU A 263 11.90 -0.94 -21.90
N GLU A 264 10.73 -0.75 -22.48
CA GLU A 264 9.88 0.42 -22.26
C GLU A 264 8.43 -0.03 -22.08
N PHE A 265 7.72 0.62 -21.16
CA PHE A 265 6.28 0.43 -21.00
C PHE A 265 5.52 1.32 -21.96
N ASP A 266 4.75 0.72 -22.87
CA ASP A 266 3.89 1.47 -23.79
C ASP A 266 2.61 1.94 -23.06
N VAL A 267 2.54 3.24 -22.84
CA VAL A 267 1.38 3.92 -22.23
C VAL A 267 0.56 4.72 -23.24
N SER A 268 0.88 4.62 -24.54
CA SER A 268 0.25 5.39 -25.61
C SER A 268 -1.25 5.12 -25.77
N ASN A 269 -1.71 3.93 -25.39
CA ASN A 269 -3.12 3.51 -25.49
C ASN A 269 -3.94 3.80 -24.22
N VAL A 270 -3.40 4.52 -23.26
CA VAL A 270 -4.12 4.87 -22.03
C VAL A 270 -5.02 6.07 -22.27
N GLU A 271 -6.33 5.84 -22.37
CA GLU A 271 -7.34 6.84 -22.66
C GLU A 271 -7.24 8.09 -21.76
N ALA A 272 -6.97 7.90 -20.46
CA ALA A 272 -6.90 9.00 -19.49
C ALA A 272 -5.80 10.05 -19.78
N ILE A 273 -4.78 9.70 -20.57
CA ILE A 273 -3.63 10.56 -20.86
C ILE A 273 -3.44 10.84 -22.37
N GLN A 274 -4.28 10.29 -23.22
CA GLN A 274 -4.19 10.45 -24.68
C GLN A 274 -4.12 11.92 -25.13
N ASP A 275 -4.99 12.78 -24.60
CA ASP A 275 -4.98 14.22 -24.91
C ASP A 275 -3.61 14.88 -24.65
N ASN A 276 -2.90 14.45 -23.60
CA ASN A 276 -1.57 14.98 -23.29
C ASN A 276 -0.49 14.46 -24.24
N TYR A 277 -0.63 13.24 -24.73
CA TYR A 277 0.31 12.68 -25.70
C TYR A 277 0.15 13.35 -27.08
N ASP A 278 -1.08 13.57 -27.50
CA ASP A 278 -1.38 14.26 -28.76
C ASP A 278 -0.86 15.71 -28.72
N ASP A 279 -1.10 16.45 -27.64
CA ASP A 279 -0.59 17.81 -27.44
C ASP A 279 0.95 17.87 -27.41
N LYS A 280 1.61 16.93 -26.74
CA LYS A 280 3.08 16.84 -26.71
C LYS A 280 3.64 16.47 -28.09
N SER A 281 3.02 15.52 -28.75
CA SER A 281 3.40 15.10 -30.12
C SER A 281 3.24 16.25 -31.12
N GLU A 282 2.13 16.98 -31.07
CA GLU A 282 1.89 18.13 -31.94
C GLU A 282 2.84 19.30 -31.62
N THR A 283 3.13 19.53 -30.33
CA THR A 283 4.12 20.51 -29.88
C THR A 283 5.53 20.13 -30.36
N ALA A 284 5.92 18.86 -30.26
CA ALA A 284 7.21 18.37 -30.73
C ALA A 284 7.32 18.51 -32.26
N LYS A 285 6.30 18.11 -33.02
CA LYS A 285 6.22 18.29 -34.49
C LYS A 285 6.33 19.77 -34.87
N THR A 286 5.65 20.65 -34.13
CA THR A 286 5.67 22.09 -34.40
C THR A 286 7.04 22.72 -34.09
N ARG A 287 7.71 22.26 -32.97
CA ARG A 287 9.08 22.67 -32.65
C ARG A 287 10.07 22.19 -33.68
N TRP A 288 9.94 20.97 -34.16
CA TRP A 288 10.80 20.39 -35.22
C TRP A 288 10.64 21.13 -36.52
N ALA A 289 9.40 21.44 -36.94
CA ALA A 289 9.11 22.24 -38.13
C ALA A 289 9.67 23.68 -38.03
N ARG A 290 9.87 24.19 -36.80
CA ARG A 290 10.49 25.53 -36.57
C ARG A 290 12.01 25.46 -36.36
N GLY A 291 12.64 24.28 -36.48
CA GLY A 291 14.09 24.12 -36.35
C GLY A 291 14.63 24.28 -34.92
N VAL A 292 13.78 24.10 -33.90
CA VAL A 292 14.19 24.11 -32.50
C VAL A 292 14.62 22.71 -32.11
N PRO A 293 15.89 22.48 -31.68
CA PRO A 293 16.31 21.15 -31.24
C PRO A 293 15.51 20.68 -30.00
N SER A 294 15.16 19.39 -29.98
CA SER A 294 14.64 18.76 -28.79
C SER A 294 15.77 18.64 -27.75
N ASN A 295 15.57 19.21 -26.57
CA ASN A 295 16.42 18.91 -25.41
C ASN A 295 16.04 17.58 -24.85
#